data_680d80acb829f598481d594145795870
#
_entry.id   680d80acb829f598481d594145795870
#
_cell.length_a   1.000
_cell.length_b   1.000
_cell.length_c   1.000
_cell.angle_alpha   90.00
_cell.angle_beta   90.00
_cell.angle_gamma   90.00
#
_symmetry.space_group_name_H-M   'P 1'
#
loop_
_entity.id
_entity.type
_entity.pdbx_description
1 polymer ?
#
loop_
_entity_poly.entity_id
_entity_poly.type
_entity_poly.pdbx_seq_one_letter_code
_entity_poly.pdbx_strand_id
1 'polypeptide(L)'
;SFVGPQDETKVTEQTDQLKSALDSGPAAIGFAALDSAAAADLLNEIHGKGIPVVAFDSGVDSSIPVTTVQTNNTKAAEEAAQHMIELLKGKSGTVGMVCHDSTSTTGKQRCDGFKQYFTANAPSDLKLLEEQIAGEVTKAADTSKSIIQANSDIVGMYGSNEAAASGIVQGVAETGKDVTVVGFDSGKTQIDAIKAGSEAGAVTQSPVKIGYYTVKAAVAAINGAELPKVIDSGFAWYDKSNIDSDEIKANLYE
;
A
#
# COMPACT_ATOMS: atom_id res chain seq x y z
N SER A 1 14.20 -5.73 18.10
CA SER A 1 12.76 -5.99 18.30
C SER A 1 11.96 -5.41 17.15
N PHE A 2 10.82 -5.99 16.86
CA PHE A 2 9.83 -5.49 15.93
C PHE A 2 8.51 -5.39 16.68
N VAL A 3 7.82 -4.25 16.57
CA VAL A 3 6.52 -3.99 17.15
C VAL A 3 5.66 -3.21 16.17
N GLY A 4 4.36 -3.37 16.23
CA GLY A 4 3.41 -2.62 15.43
C GLY A 4 2.04 -2.65 16.09
N PRO A 5 1.16 -1.69 15.76
CA PRO A 5 -0.22 -1.69 16.21
C PRO A 5 -1.01 -2.83 15.55
N GLN A 6 -2.24 -3.02 16.01
CA GLN A 6 -3.10 -4.10 15.54
C GLN A 6 -3.47 -3.96 14.06
N ASP A 7 -3.64 -2.73 13.58
CA ASP A 7 -3.98 -2.40 12.20
C ASP A 7 -3.49 -0.99 11.82
N GLU A 8 -3.58 -0.64 10.54
CA GLU A 8 -3.06 0.62 9.98
C GLU A 8 -3.88 1.86 10.38
N THR A 9 -4.99 1.74 11.10
CA THR A 9 -5.78 2.88 11.57
C THR A 9 -5.34 3.40 12.95
N LYS A 10 -4.43 2.71 13.63
CA LYS A 10 -4.04 2.95 15.03
C LYS A 10 -2.81 3.87 15.16
N VAL A 11 -2.91 5.07 14.60
CA VAL A 11 -1.81 6.07 14.60
C VAL A 11 -1.31 6.42 16.00
N THR A 12 -2.22 6.62 16.97
CA THR A 12 -1.85 6.96 18.35
C THR A 12 -1.07 5.81 19.01
N GLU A 13 -1.55 4.57 18.85
CA GLU A 13 -0.87 3.38 19.37
C GLU A 13 0.54 3.25 18.80
N GLN A 14 0.71 3.51 17.50
CA GLN A 14 2.03 3.49 16.86
C GLN A 14 2.97 4.55 17.45
N THR A 15 2.47 5.77 17.70
CA THR A 15 3.27 6.85 18.28
C THR A 15 3.72 6.47 19.71
N ASP A 16 2.85 5.86 20.50
CA ASP A 16 3.19 5.39 21.86
C ASP A 16 4.23 4.26 21.81
N GLN A 17 4.14 3.35 20.84
CA GLN A 17 5.14 2.30 20.62
C GLN A 17 6.48 2.88 20.17
N LEU A 18 6.51 3.90 19.30
CA LEU A 18 7.73 4.59 18.91
C LEU A 18 8.39 5.28 20.11
N LYS A 19 7.60 5.93 20.99
CA LYS A 19 8.10 6.51 22.24
C LYS A 19 8.70 5.45 23.16
N SER A 20 8.04 4.32 23.32
CA SER A 20 8.53 3.20 24.13
C SER A 20 9.83 2.63 23.55
N ALA A 21 9.93 2.54 22.21
CA ALA A 21 11.15 2.12 21.54
C ALA A 21 12.31 3.08 21.80
N LEU A 22 12.06 4.42 21.74
CA LEU A 22 13.05 5.44 22.06
C LEU A 22 13.54 5.31 23.50
N ASP A 23 12.63 5.13 24.45
CA ASP A 23 12.95 5.03 25.88
C ASP A 23 13.79 3.77 26.22
N SER A 24 13.78 2.76 25.36
CA SER A 24 14.63 1.58 25.50
C SER A 24 16.12 1.83 25.15
N GLY A 25 16.48 2.99 24.64
CA GLY A 25 17.85 3.38 24.26
C GLY A 25 18.41 2.61 23.06
N PRO A 26 17.71 2.54 21.92
CA PRO A 26 18.14 1.77 20.77
C PRO A 26 19.33 2.42 20.06
N ALA A 27 20.14 1.62 19.36
CA ALA A 27 21.25 2.12 18.53
C ALA A 27 20.74 2.76 17.21
N ALA A 28 19.58 2.37 16.71
CA ALA A 28 18.89 2.93 15.57
C ALA A 28 17.39 2.61 15.66
N ILE A 29 16.56 3.33 14.94
CA ILE A 29 15.10 3.09 14.85
C ILE A 29 14.72 2.92 13.37
N GLY A 30 14.00 1.82 13.07
CA GLY A 30 13.22 1.68 11.83
C GLY A 30 11.78 2.14 12.09
N PHE A 31 11.21 2.95 11.22
CA PHE A 31 9.86 3.48 11.40
C PHE A 31 9.07 3.51 10.08
N ALA A 32 7.91 2.86 10.06
CA ALA A 32 6.94 2.90 8.96
C ALA A 32 5.71 3.69 9.41
N ALA A 33 5.59 4.93 8.98
CA ALA A 33 4.58 5.83 9.52
C ALA A 33 3.17 5.57 8.96
N LEU A 34 2.20 5.38 9.82
CA LEU A 34 0.77 5.32 9.47
C LEU A 34 0.21 6.70 9.09
N ASP A 35 0.77 7.75 9.66
CA ASP A 35 0.53 9.15 9.31
C ASP A 35 1.87 9.86 9.15
N SER A 36 2.08 10.50 8.00
CA SER A 36 3.39 11.06 7.64
C SER A 36 3.86 12.20 8.55
N ALA A 37 2.94 12.83 9.28
CA ALA A 37 3.22 14.01 10.13
C ALA A 37 3.10 13.72 11.64
N ALA A 38 2.34 12.70 12.05
CA ALA A 38 1.97 12.47 13.45
C ALA A 38 3.17 12.28 14.41
N ALA A 39 4.29 11.77 13.92
CA ALA A 39 5.49 11.51 14.73
C ALA A 39 6.53 12.62 14.68
N ALA A 40 6.24 13.80 14.14
CA ALA A 40 7.23 14.86 13.88
C ALA A 40 8.02 15.27 15.12
N ASP A 41 7.35 15.54 16.25
CA ASP A 41 8.00 15.95 17.50
C ASP A 41 8.89 14.83 18.06
N LEU A 42 8.42 13.59 17.99
CA LEU A 42 9.16 12.44 18.48
C LEU A 42 10.36 12.12 17.60
N LEU A 43 10.27 12.32 16.30
CA LEU A 43 11.42 12.23 15.38
C LEU A 43 12.48 13.30 15.71
N ASN A 44 12.05 14.53 16.07
CA ASN A 44 12.97 15.59 16.52
C ASN A 44 13.67 15.19 17.83
N GLU A 45 12.96 14.58 18.80
CA GLU A 45 13.55 14.08 20.04
C GLU A 45 14.57 12.97 19.76
N ILE A 46 14.26 12.00 18.88
CA ILE A 46 15.16 10.91 18.47
C ILE A 46 16.42 11.48 17.83
N HIS A 47 16.27 12.42 16.91
CA HIS A 47 17.40 13.09 16.25
C HIS A 47 18.28 13.85 17.25
N GLY A 48 17.66 14.57 18.20
CA GLY A 48 18.39 15.29 19.27
C GLY A 48 19.22 14.38 20.18
N LYS A 49 18.89 13.09 20.26
CA LYS A 49 19.67 12.05 20.97
C LYS A 49 20.76 11.40 20.10
N GLY A 50 20.89 11.80 18.83
CA GLY A 50 21.86 11.24 17.89
C GLY A 50 21.54 9.83 17.42
N ILE A 51 20.29 9.38 17.55
CA ILE A 51 19.85 8.03 17.12
C ILE A 51 19.43 8.11 15.65
N PRO A 52 20.05 7.35 14.72
CA PRO A 52 19.66 7.34 13.33
C PRO A 52 18.28 6.69 13.14
N VAL A 53 17.47 7.29 12.27
CA VAL A 53 16.16 6.79 11.87
C VAL A 53 16.23 6.33 10.41
N VAL A 54 15.75 5.12 10.15
CA VAL A 54 15.48 4.62 8.80
C VAL A 54 13.96 4.53 8.62
N ALA A 55 13.39 5.34 7.75
CA ALA A 55 12.00 5.12 7.37
C ALA A 55 11.91 3.89 6.46
N PHE A 56 10.87 3.09 6.61
CA PHE A 56 10.65 1.94 5.73
C PHE A 56 9.18 1.79 5.37
N ASP A 57 8.89 1.14 4.25
CA ASP A 57 7.55 0.95 3.69
C ASP A 57 6.84 2.29 3.46
N SER A 58 6.34 2.93 4.50
CA SER A 58 5.74 4.26 4.47
C SER A 58 6.70 5.31 5.07
N GLY A 59 6.94 6.40 4.33
CA GLY A 59 7.82 7.49 4.73
C GLY A 59 7.18 8.46 5.72
N VAL A 60 7.94 9.50 6.07
CA VAL A 60 7.51 10.59 6.95
C VAL A 60 7.71 11.95 6.28
N ASP A 61 6.92 12.94 6.66
CA ASP A 61 7.05 14.35 6.26
C ASP A 61 8.16 15.04 7.07
N SER A 62 9.39 14.48 6.97
CA SER A 62 10.55 14.96 7.71
C SER A 62 11.84 14.60 6.97
N SER A 63 12.87 15.45 7.13
CA SER A 63 14.22 15.20 6.64
C SER A 63 15.10 14.39 7.61
N ILE A 64 14.59 14.02 8.78
CA ILE A 64 15.33 13.33 9.84
C ILE A 64 15.75 11.91 9.44
N PRO A 65 14.90 11.06 8.78
CA PRO A 65 15.38 9.77 8.35
C PRO A 65 16.57 9.86 7.40
N VAL A 66 17.60 9.05 7.70
CA VAL A 66 18.82 9.00 6.87
C VAL A 66 18.53 8.43 5.48
N THR A 67 17.54 7.56 5.39
CA THR A 67 17.01 6.99 4.14
C THR A 67 15.57 6.50 4.36
N THR A 68 14.83 6.32 3.26
CA THR A 68 13.56 5.60 3.22
C THR A 68 13.70 4.37 2.34
N VAL A 69 13.44 3.18 2.90
CA VAL A 69 13.41 1.90 2.16
C VAL A 69 11.96 1.60 1.81
N GLN A 70 11.60 1.70 0.55
CA GLN A 70 10.19 1.60 0.15
C GLN A 70 10.01 1.01 -1.25
N THR A 71 8.81 0.58 -1.56
CA THR A 71 8.33 0.36 -2.92
C THR A 71 8.19 1.72 -3.63
N ASN A 72 8.50 1.78 -4.91
CA ASN A 72 8.07 2.93 -5.72
C ASN A 72 6.55 2.88 -5.92
N ASN A 73 5.82 3.33 -4.90
CA ASN A 73 4.36 3.21 -4.82
C ASN A 73 3.63 3.87 -6.00
N THR A 74 4.13 5.01 -6.47
CA THR A 74 3.53 5.70 -7.63
C THR A 74 3.62 4.82 -8.88
N LYS A 75 4.80 4.28 -9.20
CA LYS A 75 4.96 3.40 -10.37
C LYS A 75 4.21 2.08 -10.22
N ALA A 76 4.18 1.53 -9.02
CA ALA A 76 3.44 0.32 -8.73
C ALA A 76 1.92 0.52 -8.96
N ALA A 77 1.38 1.66 -8.54
CA ALA A 77 -0.02 2.01 -8.79
C ALA A 77 -0.31 2.37 -10.26
N GLU A 78 0.65 2.98 -10.96
CA GLU A 78 0.57 3.17 -12.42
C GLU A 78 0.45 1.81 -13.14
N GLU A 79 1.23 0.80 -12.72
CA GLU A 79 1.14 -0.56 -13.27
C GLU A 79 -0.21 -1.22 -12.97
N ALA A 80 -0.75 -1.06 -11.75
CA ALA A 80 -2.10 -1.51 -11.42
C ALA A 80 -3.17 -0.86 -12.32
N ALA A 81 -3.05 0.45 -12.59
CA ALA A 81 -3.96 1.16 -13.47
C ALA A 81 -3.83 0.70 -14.93
N GLN A 82 -2.62 0.43 -15.40
CA GLN A 82 -2.38 -0.12 -16.73
C GLN A 82 -3.08 -1.48 -16.88
N HIS A 83 -2.89 -2.39 -15.93
CA HIS A 83 -3.55 -3.70 -15.94
C HIS A 83 -5.08 -3.58 -15.85
N MET A 84 -5.61 -2.65 -15.04
CA MET A 84 -7.05 -2.37 -15.01
C MET A 84 -7.57 -1.98 -16.40
N ILE A 85 -6.90 -1.08 -17.10
CA ILE A 85 -7.29 -0.65 -18.46
C ILE A 85 -7.26 -1.83 -19.43
N GLU A 86 -6.23 -2.67 -19.36
CA GLU A 86 -6.10 -3.86 -20.22
C GLU A 86 -7.20 -4.90 -19.94
N LEU A 87 -7.51 -5.15 -18.67
CA LEU A 87 -8.56 -6.08 -18.23
C LEU A 87 -9.97 -5.59 -18.64
N LEU A 88 -10.15 -4.28 -18.74
CA LEU A 88 -11.41 -3.67 -19.15
C LEU A 88 -11.51 -3.38 -20.65
N LYS A 89 -10.56 -3.86 -21.46
CA LYS A 89 -10.57 -3.63 -22.91
C LYS A 89 -11.87 -4.09 -23.55
N GLY A 90 -12.53 -3.15 -24.25
CA GLY A 90 -13.82 -3.39 -24.90
C GLY A 90 -15.03 -3.29 -23.97
N LYS A 91 -14.84 -2.97 -22.70
CA LYS A 91 -15.91 -2.58 -21.76
C LYS A 91 -16.04 -1.06 -21.74
N SER A 92 -17.21 -0.57 -21.38
CA SER A 92 -17.50 0.85 -21.11
C SER A 92 -18.21 0.97 -19.77
N GLY A 93 -17.95 2.06 -19.04
CA GLY A 93 -18.56 2.28 -17.74
C GLY A 93 -17.64 3.01 -16.75
N THR A 94 -17.92 2.82 -15.48
CA THR A 94 -17.17 3.49 -14.40
C THR A 94 -16.26 2.53 -13.66
N VAL A 95 -15.16 3.08 -13.10
CA VAL A 95 -14.20 2.38 -12.23
C VAL A 95 -14.20 3.07 -10.88
N GLY A 96 -14.47 2.31 -9.82
CA GLY A 96 -14.42 2.79 -8.45
C GLY A 96 -13.01 2.66 -7.86
N MET A 97 -12.70 3.48 -6.85
CA MET A 97 -11.43 3.46 -6.16
C MET A 97 -11.64 3.55 -4.64
N VAL A 98 -11.07 2.60 -3.90
CA VAL A 98 -11.04 2.61 -2.43
C VAL A 98 -9.60 2.74 -1.97
N CYS A 99 -9.30 3.86 -1.33
CA CYS A 99 -8.01 4.18 -0.75
C CYS A 99 -8.00 3.83 0.73
N HIS A 100 -6.91 3.22 1.21
CA HIS A 100 -6.84 2.80 2.62
C HIS A 100 -6.75 3.98 3.58
N ASP A 101 -6.05 5.06 3.20
CA ASP A 101 -5.98 6.31 3.94
C ASP A 101 -5.63 7.50 3.02
N SER A 102 -5.56 8.70 3.60
CA SER A 102 -5.16 9.94 2.94
C SER A 102 -4.00 10.65 3.66
N THR A 103 -3.40 10.03 4.67
CA THR A 103 -2.39 10.65 5.55
C THR A 103 -1.01 10.02 5.42
N SER A 104 -0.93 8.71 5.15
CA SER A 104 0.33 8.02 4.90
C SER A 104 0.93 8.39 3.54
N THR A 105 2.24 8.22 3.37
CA THR A 105 2.89 8.42 2.07
C THR A 105 2.47 7.34 1.08
N THR A 106 2.26 6.10 1.54
CA THR A 106 1.80 4.98 0.71
C THR A 106 0.39 5.20 0.19
N GLY A 107 -0.56 5.61 1.06
CA GLY A 107 -1.93 5.90 0.67
C GLY A 107 -2.02 6.96 -0.42
N LYS A 108 -1.36 8.10 -0.21
CA LYS A 108 -1.29 9.20 -1.18
C LYS A 108 -0.68 8.72 -2.52
N GLN A 109 0.51 8.11 -2.49
CA GLN A 109 1.23 7.72 -3.70
C GLN A 109 0.49 6.65 -4.52
N ARG A 110 -0.13 5.66 -3.86
CA ARG A 110 -0.87 4.59 -4.54
C ARG A 110 -2.17 5.11 -5.16
N CYS A 111 -2.89 5.99 -4.46
CA CYS A 111 -4.13 6.55 -4.97
C CYS A 111 -3.88 7.57 -6.08
N ASP A 112 -2.94 8.49 -5.86
CA ASP A 112 -2.59 9.50 -6.87
C ASP A 112 -1.98 8.85 -8.12
N GLY A 113 -1.09 7.86 -7.96
CA GLY A 113 -0.47 7.16 -9.09
C GLY A 113 -1.49 6.44 -9.97
N PHE A 114 -2.41 5.68 -9.36
CA PHE A 114 -3.50 5.03 -10.08
C PHE A 114 -4.39 6.05 -10.80
N LYS A 115 -4.86 7.08 -10.07
CA LYS A 115 -5.75 8.13 -10.60
C LYS A 115 -5.12 8.88 -11.77
N GLN A 116 -3.87 9.30 -11.64
CA GLN A 116 -3.15 10.05 -12.68
C GLN A 116 -2.96 9.21 -13.94
N TYR A 117 -2.47 7.97 -13.78
CA TYR A 117 -2.24 7.08 -14.92
C TYR A 117 -3.55 6.72 -15.62
N PHE A 118 -4.57 6.29 -14.86
CA PHE A 118 -5.86 5.92 -15.40
C PHE A 118 -6.52 7.07 -16.16
N THR A 119 -6.55 8.27 -15.56
CA THR A 119 -7.14 9.46 -16.18
C THR A 119 -6.43 9.87 -17.48
N ALA A 120 -5.12 9.69 -17.55
CA ALA A 120 -4.32 10.06 -18.73
C ALA A 120 -4.38 9.02 -19.86
N ASN A 121 -4.62 7.74 -19.56
CA ASN A 121 -4.43 6.65 -20.51
C ASN A 121 -5.69 5.82 -20.80
N ALA A 122 -6.73 5.89 -19.93
CA ALA A 122 -7.95 5.14 -20.16
C ALA A 122 -8.73 5.64 -21.39
N PRO A 123 -9.37 4.74 -22.15
CA PRO A 123 -10.30 5.12 -23.22
C PRO A 123 -11.42 6.00 -22.67
N SER A 124 -11.97 6.89 -23.50
CA SER A 124 -13.00 7.88 -23.10
C SER A 124 -14.32 7.28 -22.63
N ASP A 125 -14.55 6.02 -22.88
CA ASP A 125 -15.72 5.22 -22.45
C ASP A 125 -15.51 4.56 -21.07
N LEU A 126 -14.32 4.65 -20.49
CA LEU A 126 -14.03 4.32 -19.09
C LEU A 126 -13.83 5.61 -18.27
N LYS A 127 -14.52 5.73 -17.15
CA LYS A 127 -14.44 6.89 -16.25
C LYS A 127 -14.06 6.46 -14.84
N LEU A 128 -13.11 7.16 -14.24
CA LEU A 128 -12.75 6.96 -12.84
C LEU A 128 -13.69 7.77 -11.94
N LEU A 129 -14.24 7.14 -10.92
CA LEU A 129 -15.00 7.80 -9.86
C LEU A 129 -14.04 8.45 -8.85
N GLU A 130 -14.55 9.40 -8.06
CA GLU A 130 -13.80 9.97 -6.94
C GLU A 130 -13.48 8.88 -5.90
N GLU A 131 -12.26 8.92 -5.38
CA GLU A 131 -11.80 7.96 -4.38
C GLU A 131 -12.62 8.02 -3.09
N GLN A 132 -12.82 6.86 -2.47
CA GLN A 132 -13.41 6.74 -1.14
C GLN A 132 -12.36 6.18 -0.17
N ILE A 133 -12.35 6.67 1.06
CA ILE A 133 -11.37 6.25 2.08
C ILE A 133 -11.97 5.18 2.98
N ALA A 134 -11.33 3.99 3.00
CA ALA A 134 -11.71 2.89 3.88
C ALA A 134 -10.51 1.98 4.18
N GLY A 135 -9.90 2.15 5.36
CA GLY A 135 -8.70 1.43 5.81
C GLY A 135 -8.95 0.08 6.49
N GLU A 136 -10.22 -0.28 6.73
CA GLU A 136 -10.60 -1.56 7.34
C GLU A 136 -11.39 -2.41 6.35
N VAL A 137 -11.20 -3.74 6.36
CA VAL A 137 -11.86 -4.66 5.43
C VAL A 137 -13.38 -4.51 5.41
N THR A 138 -14.02 -4.46 6.59
CA THR A 138 -15.48 -4.31 6.71
C THR A 138 -15.97 -2.98 6.16
N LYS A 139 -15.28 -1.89 6.47
CA LYS A 139 -15.61 -0.57 5.95
C LYS A 139 -15.39 -0.48 4.44
N ALA A 140 -14.34 -1.08 3.93
CA ALA A 140 -14.09 -1.16 2.49
C ALA A 140 -15.16 -1.98 1.75
N ALA A 141 -15.66 -3.07 2.36
CA ALA A 141 -16.75 -3.86 1.82
C ALA A 141 -18.06 -3.04 1.73
N ASP A 142 -18.45 -2.35 2.79
CA ASP A 142 -19.64 -1.50 2.79
C ASP A 142 -19.52 -0.31 1.84
N THR A 143 -18.34 0.31 1.78
CA THR A 143 -18.04 1.38 0.83
C THR A 143 -18.15 0.89 -0.61
N SER A 144 -17.58 -0.28 -0.90
CA SER A 144 -17.63 -0.90 -2.24
C SER A 144 -19.05 -1.22 -2.67
N LYS A 145 -19.86 -1.80 -1.78
CA LYS A 145 -21.29 -2.03 -2.03
C LYS A 145 -22.02 -0.73 -2.37
N SER A 146 -21.76 0.32 -1.61
CA SER A 146 -22.36 1.62 -1.84
C SER A 146 -21.99 2.22 -3.20
N ILE A 147 -20.71 2.12 -3.58
CA ILE A 147 -20.23 2.54 -4.91
C ILE A 147 -20.93 1.73 -6.01
N ILE A 148 -20.99 0.39 -5.87
CA ILE A 148 -21.58 -0.52 -6.86
C ILE A 148 -23.09 -0.27 -7.00
N GLN A 149 -23.80 0.00 -5.91
CA GLN A 149 -25.23 0.28 -5.93
C GLN A 149 -25.56 1.66 -6.54
N ALA A 150 -24.70 2.64 -6.30
CA ALA A 150 -24.87 4.00 -6.83
C ALA A 150 -24.54 4.12 -8.33
N ASN A 151 -23.72 3.18 -8.86
CA ASN A 151 -23.25 3.24 -10.25
C ASN A 151 -23.64 1.95 -10.99
N SER A 152 -24.72 2.03 -11.76
CA SER A 152 -25.23 0.84 -12.48
C SER A 152 -24.28 0.33 -13.56
N ASP A 153 -23.41 1.19 -14.08
CA ASP A 153 -22.42 0.98 -15.13
C ASP A 153 -21.01 0.69 -14.60
N ILE A 154 -20.87 0.36 -13.31
CA ILE A 154 -19.56 0.01 -12.71
C ILE A 154 -19.02 -1.28 -13.33
N VAL A 155 -17.78 -1.24 -13.83
CA VAL A 155 -17.11 -2.36 -14.50
C VAL A 155 -15.80 -2.77 -13.83
N GLY A 156 -15.22 -1.92 -12.98
CA GLY A 156 -13.97 -2.18 -12.28
C GLY A 156 -13.87 -1.49 -10.93
N MET A 157 -13.05 -2.02 -10.04
CA MET A 157 -12.70 -1.40 -8.76
C MET A 157 -11.23 -1.65 -8.40
N TYR A 158 -10.58 -0.61 -7.87
CA TYR A 158 -9.21 -0.65 -7.37
C TYR A 158 -9.15 -0.47 -5.86
N GLY A 159 -8.37 -1.32 -5.19
CA GLY A 159 -8.04 -1.22 -3.76
C GLY A 159 -6.55 -0.94 -3.55
N SER A 160 -6.22 0.11 -2.78
CA SER A 160 -4.85 0.61 -2.66
C SER A 160 -3.97 -0.15 -1.65
N ASN A 161 -4.53 -1.10 -0.89
CA ASN A 161 -3.82 -2.04 -0.02
C ASN A 161 -4.63 -3.33 0.16
N GLU A 162 -4.08 -4.30 0.91
CA GLU A 162 -4.73 -5.58 1.18
C GLU A 162 -6.13 -5.44 1.78
N ALA A 163 -6.30 -4.56 2.78
CA ALA A 163 -7.59 -4.37 3.46
C ALA A 163 -8.65 -3.81 2.51
N ALA A 164 -8.29 -2.80 1.71
CA ALA A 164 -9.17 -2.22 0.70
C ALA A 164 -9.54 -3.25 -0.39
N ALA A 165 -8.55 -3.97 -0.95
CA ALA A 165 -8.78 -4.98 -1.98
C ALA A 165 -9.66 -6.13 -1.49
N SER A 166 -9.36 -6.68 -0.30
CA SER A 166 -10.15 -7.75 0.32
C SER A 166 -11.59 -7.31 0.59
N GLY A 167 -11.78 -6.07 1.07
CA GLY A 167 -13.11 -5.50 1.28
C GLY A 167 -13.87 -5.31 -0.04
N ILE A 168 -13.20 -4.85 -1.10
CA ILE A 168 -13.81 -4.74 -2.43
C ILE A 168 -14.28 -6.13 -2.93
N VAL A 169 -13.44 -7.15 -2.82
CA VAL A 169 -13.81 -8.53 -3.22
C VAL A 169 -15.05 -8.99 -2.48
N GLN A 170 -15.12 -8.75 -1.16
CA GLN A 170 -16.32 -9.07 -0.38
C GLN A 170 -17.53 -8.26 -0.83
N GLY A 171 -17.41 -6.95 -1.00
CA GLY A 171 -18.49 -6.08 -1.44
C GLY A 171 -19.03 -6.45 -2.82
N VAL A 172 -18.15 -6.79 -3.77
CA VAL A 172 -18.54 -7.29 -5.09
C VAL A 172 -19.33 -8.60 -4.98
N ALA A 173 -18.83 -9.57 -4.20
CA ALA A 173 -19.51 -10.86 -3.99
C ALA A 173 -20.92 -10.66 -3.41
N GLU A 174 -21.10 -9.76 -2.45
CA GLU A 174 -22.41 -9.49 -1.85
C GLU A 174 -23.41 -8.81 -2.78
N THR A 175 -22.94 -8.08 -3.80
CA THR A 175 -23.83 -7.46 -4.79
C THR A 175 -24.20 -8.39 -5.94
N GLY A 176 -23.40 -9.43 -6.17
CA GLY A 176 -23.55 -10.36 -7.29
C GLY A 176 -23.30 -9.75 -8.67
N LYS A 177 -22.72 -8.53 -8.74
CA LYS A 177 -22.36 -7.88 -10.01
C LYS A 177 -21.01 -8.39 -10.52
N ASP A 178 -20.86 -8.45 -11.84
CA ASP A 178 -19.58 -8.71 -12.51
C ASP A 178 -18.73 -7.44 -12.55
N VAL A 179 -17.79 -7.32 -11.61
CA VAL A 179 -16.90 -6.17 -11.47
C VAL A 179 -15.46 -6.68 -11.42
N THR A 180 -14.61 -6.17 -12.30
CA THR A 180 -13.18 -6.49 -12.32
C THR A 180 -12.49 -5.85 -11.12
N VAL A 181 -11.85 -6.64 -10.25
CA VAL A 181 -11.15 -6.13 -9.06
C VAL A 181 -9.64 -6.20 -9.28
N VAL A 182 -8.95 -5.10 -9.03
CA VAL A 182 -7.50 -4.99 -9.02
C VAL A 182 -7.05 -4.46 -7.66
N GLY A 183 -6.07 -5.10 -7.06
CA GLY A 183 -5.58 -4.77 -5.73
C GLY A 183 -4.13 -4.33 -5.66
N PHE A 184 -3.68 -4.15 -4.43
CA PHE A 184 -2.31 -3.89 -4.03
C PHE A 184 -1.99 -4.75 -2.80
N ASP A 185 -0.73 -5.17 -2.63
CA ASP A 185 -0.25 -6.11 -1.62
C ASP A 185 -0.53 -7.59 -1.98
N SER A 186 -0.24 -8.53 -1.06
CA SER A 186 -0.26 -9.95 -1.39
C SER A 186 -0.45 -10.87 -0.17
N GLY A 187 -1.34 -10.51 0.74
CA GLY A 187 -1.70 -11.36 1.85
C GLY A 187 -2.58 -12.56 1.43
N LYS A 188 -2.76 -13.51 2.34
CA LYS A 188 -3.45 -14.76 2.08
C LYS A 188 -4.84 -14.59 1.46
N THR A 189 -5.62 -13.62 1.93
CA THR A 189 -6.98 -13.38 1.41
C THR A 189 -6.96 -13.00 -0.06
N GLN A 190 -6.01 -12.15 -0.49
CA GLN A 190 -5.86 -11.76 -1.89
C GLN A 190 -5.33 -12.93 -2.74
N ILE A 191 -4.35 -13.69 -2.23
CA ILE A 191 -3.83 -14.90 -2.89
C ILE A 191 -4.98 -15.86 -3.20
N ASP A 192 -5.84 -16.12 -2.22
CA ASP A 192 -6.99 -17.02 -2.37
C ASP A 192 -8.03 -16.44 -3.36
N ALA A 193 -8.28 -15.11 -3.30
CA ALA A 193 -9.20 -14.41 -4.20
C ALA A 193 -8.72 -14.44 -5.66
N ILE A 194 -7.43 -14.23 -5.92
CA ILE A 194 -6.83 -14.30 -7.26
C ILE A 194 -6.89 -15.74 -7.80
N LYS A 195 -6.56 -16.74 -6.97
CA LYS A 195 -6.67 -18.15 -7.36
C LYS A 195 -8.10 -18.56 -7.68
N ALA A 196 -9.07 -18.05 -6.93
CA ALA A 196 -10.49 -18.27 -7.17
C ALA A 196 -11.03 -17.48 -8.38
N GLY A 197 -10.37 -16.38 -8.78
CA GLY A 197 -10.78 -15.50 -9.87
C GLY A 197 -11.76 -14.40 -9.46
N SER A 198 -11.93 -14.14 -8.16
CA SER A 198 -12.70 -13.02 -7.62
C SER A 198 -11.92 -11.72 -7.53
N GLU A 199 -10.61 -11.77 -7.59
CA GLU A 199 -9.69 -10.65 -7.83
C GLU A 199 -8.89 -10.96 -9.10
N ALA A 200 -8.82 -10.03 -10.03
CA ALA A 200 -8.19 -10.26 -11.33
C ALA A 200 -6.66 -10.29 -11.23
N GLY A 201 -6.10 -9.53 -10.30
CA GLY A 201 -4.68 -9.45 -10.00
C GLY A 201 -4.38 -8.26 -9.09
N ALA A 202 -3.15 -8.18 -8.64
CA ALA A 202 -2.68 -7.11 -7.78
C ALA A 202 -1.18 -6.83 -7.99
N VAL A 203 -0.70 -5.74 -7.41
CA VAL A 203 0.73 -5.47 -7.32
C VAL A 203 1.24 -5.90 -5.95
N THR A 204 2.17 -6.85 -5.91
CA THR A 204 2.88 -7.21 -4.68
C THR A 204 4.13 -6.36 -4.51
N GLN A 205 4.43 -6.00 -3.29
CA GLN A 205 5.68 -5.36 -2.88
C GLN A 205 6.80 -6.42 -2.76
N SER A 206 7.97 -6.02 -2.28
CA SER A 206 9.05 -6.94 -1.90
C SER A 206 9.32 -6.84 -0.39
N PRO A 207 8.42 -7.37 0.48
CA PRO A 207 8.47 -7.14 1.92
C PRO A 207 9.76 -7.66 2.58
N VAL A 208 10.28 -8.79 2.10
CA VAL A 208 11.56 -9.33 2.57
C VAL A 208 12.72 -8.37 2.26
N LYS A 209 12.72 -7.75 1.07
CA LYS A 209 13.74 -6.76 0.71
C LYS A 209 13.59 -5.46 1.52
N ILE A 210 12.34 -5.01 1.77
CA ILE A 210 12.09 -3.85 2.64
C ILE A 210 12.72 -4.10 4.01
N GLY A 211 12.40 -5.22 4.66
CA GLY A 211 12.96 -5.56 5.97
C GLY A 211 14.48 -5.70 5.95
N TYR A 212 15.04 -6.43 4.97
CA TYR A 212 16.49 -6.63 4.84
C TYR A 212 17.24 -5.30 4.64
N TYR A 213 16.79 -4.45 3.72
CA TYR A 213 17.48 -3.19 3.45
C TYR A 213 17.30 -2.19 4.59
N THR A 214 16.18 -2.22 5.31
CA THR A 214 15.96 -1.39 6.50
C THR A 214 17.01 -1.69 7.58
N VAL A 215 17.20 -2.97 7.92
CA VAL A 215 18.21 -3.37 8.91
C VAL A 215 19.62 -3.06 8.41
N LYS A 216 19.91 -3.33 7.14
CA LYS A 216 21.20 -3.01 6.53
C LYS A 216 21.52 -1.53 6.54
N ALA A 217 20.52 -0.67 6.23
CA ALA A 217 20.63 0.78 6.27
C ALA A 217 20.85 1.29 7.71
N ALA A 218 20.12 0.73 8.68
CA ALA A 218 20.30 1.07 10.09
C ALA A 218 21.73 0.76 10.58
N VAL A 219 22.26 -0.42 10.26
CA VAL A 219 23.65 -0.79 10.60
C VAL A 219 24.66 0.12 9.91
N ALA A 220 24.44 0.47 8.64
CA ALA A 220 25.31 1.38 7.91
C ALA A 220 25.32 2.79 8.52
N ALA A 221 24.12 3.31 8.92
CA ALA A 221 23.98 4.59 9.57
C ALA A 221 24.68 4.66 10.94
N ILE A 222 24.57 3.61 11.77
CA ILE A 222 25.30 3.49 13.04
C ILE A 222 26.82 3.60 12.81
N ASN A 223 27.32 3.07 11.70
CA ASN A 223 28.75 3.12 11.34
C ASN A 223 29.14 4.39 10.57
N GLY A 224 28.26 5.38 10.48
CA GLY A 224 28.52 6.68 9.85
C GLY A 224 28.58 6.67 8.33
N ALA A 225 27.99 5.66 7.67
CA ALA A 225 27.93 5.61 6.22
C ALA A 225 26.88 6.61 5.67
N GLU A 226 27.22 7.25 4.56
CA GLU A 226 26.23 8.01 3.78
C GLU A 226 25.34 7.05 3.02
N LEU A 227 24.02 7.34 3.02
CA LEU A 227 23.00 6.53 2.36
C LEU A 227 22.25 7.36 1.31
N PRO A 228 21.76 6.74 0.22
CA PRO A 228 20.85 7.41 -0.70
C PRO A 228 19.56 7.77 0.05
N LYS A 229 18.89 8.84 -0.36
CA LYS A 229 17.64 9.28 0.28
C LYS A 229 16.53 8.25 0.20
N VAL A 230 16.49 7.45 -0.86
CA VAL A 230 15.51 6.38 -1.09
C VAL A 230 16.22 5.13 -1.56
N ILE A 231 15.84 3.99 -1.00
CA ILE A 231 16.20 2.64 -1.45
C ILE A 231 14.93 1.96 -1.94
N ASP A 232 14.83 1.77 -3.26
CA ASP A 232 13.69 1.09 -3.88
C ASP A 232 13.80 -0.43 -3.66
N SER A 233 12.78 -1.01 -3.07
CA SER A 233 12.70 -2.45 -2.83
C SER A 233 12.20 -3.26 -4.02
N GLY A 234 11.60 -2.58 -5.02
CA GLY A 234 10.92 -3.19 -6.14
C GLY A 234 9.51 -3.66 -5.82
N PHE A 235 8.79 -4.03 -6.88
CA PHE A 235 7.43 -4.56 -6.86
C PHE A 235 7.21 -5.44 -8.10
N ALA A 236 6.08 -6.16 -8.15
CA ALA A 236 5.70 -6.94 -9.33
C ALA A 236 4.17 -7.07 -9.43
N TRP A 237 3.65 -7.04 -10.65
CA TRP A 237 2.28 -7.47 -10.91
C TRP A 237 2.16 -8.99 -10.76
N TYR A 238 1.08 -9.44 -10.14
CA TYR A 238 0.75 -10.85 -10.08
C TYR A 238 -0.75 -11.09 -10.31
N ASP A 239 -1.03 -12.19 -10.97
CA ASP A 239 -2.36 -12.68 -11.27
C ASP A 239 -2.37 -14.22 -11.31
N LYS A 240 -3.49 -14.82 -11.69
CA LYS A 240 -3.64 -16.27 -11.73
C LYS A 240 -2.63 -16.97 -12.66
N SER A 241 -2.06 -16.26 -13.65
CA SER A 241 -1.13 -16.87 -14.61
C SER A 241 0.30 -17.01 -14.06
N ASN A 242 0.70 -16.15 -13.11
CA ASN A 242 2.08 -16.09 -12.61
C ASN A 242 2.23 -16.24 -11.08
N ILE A 243 1.11 -16.26 -10.32
CA ILE A 243 1.12 -16.32 -8.85
C ILE A 243 1.92 -17.51 -8.27
N ASP A 244 2.02 -18.59 -9.03
CA ASP A 244 2.76 -19.79 -8.61
C ASP A 244 4.23 -19.81 -9.08
N SER A 245 4.72 -18.79 -9.78
CA SER A 245 6.13 -18.67 -10.14
C SER A 245 7.02 -18.40 -8.93
N ASP A 246 8.28 -18.86 -8.96
CA ASP A 246 9.23 -18.67 -7.85
C ASP A 246 9.50 -17.19 -7.57
N GLU A 247 9.51 -16.34 -8.61
CA GLU A 247 9.72 -14.91 -8.48
C GLU A 247 8.59 -14.24 -7.69
N ILE A 248 7.34 -14.56 -8.01
CA ILE A 248 6.18 -14.00 -7.31
C ILE A 248 6.07 -14.58 -5.90
N LYS A 249 6.19 -15.90 -5.74
CA LYS A 249 6.12 -16.56 -4.41
C LYS A 249 7.12 -15.98 -3.40
N ALA A 250 8.28 -15.52 -3.84
CA ALA A 250 9.27 -14.89 -2.96
C ALA A 250 8.79 -13.56 -2.34
N ASN A 251 7.74 -12.96 -2.86
CA ASN A 251 7.17 -11.69 -2.42
C ASN A 251 5.78 -11.83 -1.77
N LEU A 252 5.14 -13.01 -1.90
CA LEU A 252 3.85 -13.26 -1.24
C LEU A 252 4.07 -13.54 0.25
N TYR A 253 3.08 -13.18 1.06
CA TYR A 253 3.09 -13.43 2.50
C TYR A 253 1.74 -13.98 2.98
N GLU A 254 1.78 -14.81 4.06
CA GLU A 254 0.62 -15.47 4.67
C GLU A 254 0.46 -15.08 6.13
#